data_e4fd25b74d679d289226cf856b100826
#
_entry.id   e4fd25b74d679d289226cf856b100826
#
_cell.length_a   1.000
_cell.length_b   1.000
_cell.length_c   1.000
_cell.angle_alpha   90.00
_cell.angle_beta   90.00
_cell.angle_gamma   90.00
#
_symmetry.space_group_name_H-M   'P 1'
#
loop_
_entity.id
_entity.type
_entity.pdbx_description
1 polymer ?
#
loop_
_entity_poly.entity_id
_entity_poly.type
_entity_poly.pdbx_seq_one_letter_code
_entity_poly.pdbx_strand_id
1 'polypeptide(L)'
;MALPKDFLDTNDFTKEQILAIEDLGLAMKKAIKVDGFYPHLLRNKSLGMIFQQVSTRTRLSFETAMCDLGGHAQFYGPGTIQLGGHESLGDTARVMGDLLDIMMARVDRHKDVVGLAAGSAVPVINGMSEFNHPTQEMGDLMTMLENLPEGKKIEDCTLAFIGDATQVCLSLMFICSKIGMNFVQFGPKGHQICDGALHVGTPEERAEFGKKLMAIGEENCKVSGGSIVISDEIDCIKGADFIYTDVWYGLYDEEVEGENYMDVFYPKYQVTMDMMNFAGPNSKFMHCLPATRNEEVVDEVMDDPERSLCWVEAENRKHSIRAILATLCPQSEPNPEKATNYRATIDECMAKLGKQGL
;
A
#
# COMPACT_ATOMS: atom_id res chain seq x y z
N MET A 1 6.49 -8.12 -20.22
CA MET A 1 7.64 -8.30 -19.29
C MET A 1 7.23 -9.31 -18.22
N ALA A 2 8.22 -10.05 -17.65
CA ALA A 2 7.93 -10.90 -16.49
C ALA A 2 7.52 -10.02 -15.30
N LEU A 3 6.70 -10.56 -14.39
CA LEU A 3 6.36 -9.88 -13.14
C LEU A 3 7.61 -9.80 -12.24
N PRO A 4 7.80 -8.71 -11.49
CA PRO A 4 8.77 -8.67 -10.41
C PRO A 4 8.54 -9.81 -9.40
N LYS A 5 9.62 -10.29 -8.77
CA LYS A 5 9.52 -11.30 -7.70
C LYS A 5 8.85 -10.73 -6.46
N ASP A 6 9.19 -9.50 -6.11
CA ASP A 6 8.80 -8.82 -4.88
C ASP A 6 7.83 -7.67 -5.18
N PHE A 7 7.12 -7.18 -4.16
CA PHE A 7 6.26 -6.01 -4.24
C PHE A 7 6.75 -4.94 -3.25
N LEU A 8 7.83 -4.24 -3.62
CA LEU A 8 8.48 -3.24 -2.78
C LEU A 8 8.04 -1.81 -3.13
N ASP A 9 7.80 -1.57 -4.40
CA ASP A 9 7.39 -0.29 -4.96
C ASP A 9 6.52 -0.54 -6.20
N THR A 10 5.45 0.22 -6.39
CA THR A 10 4.63 0.15 -7.62
C THR A 10 5.40 0.60 -8.85
N ASN A 11 6.46 1.40 -8.69
CA ASN A 11 7.36 1.77 -9.78
C ASN A 11 8.10 0.58 -10.41
N ASP A 12 8.24 -0.55 -9.71
CA ASP A 12 8.82 -1.78 -10.24
C ASP A 12 7.93 -2.48 -11.28
N PHE A 13 6.65 -2.11 -11.32
CA PHE A 13 5.64 -2.70 -12.21
C PHE A 13 5.34 -1.80 -13.39
N THR A 14 4.87 -2.38 -14.51
CA THR A 14 4.29 -1.58 -15.59
C THR A 14 2.85 -1.19 -15.26
N LYS A 15 2.34 -0.14 -15.92
CA LYS A 15 0.93 0.26 -15.80
C LYS A 15 -0.03 -0.92 -16.04
N GLU A 16 0.23 -1.70 -17.07
CA GLU A 16 -0.59 -2.85 -17.45
C GLU A 16 -0.58 -3.95 -16.38
N GLN A 17 0.58 -4.17 -15.72
CA GLN A 17 0.70 -5.12 -14.62
C GLN A 17 -0.08 -4.65 -13.39
N ILE A 18 0.01 -3.36 -13.03
CA ILE A 18 -0.75 -2.77 -11.93
C ILE A 18 -2.26 -2.91 -12.19
N LEU A 19 -2.73 -2.50 -13.36
CA LEU A 19 -4.15 -2.59 -13.71
C LEU A 19 -4.63 -4.05 -13.76
N ALA A 20 -3.82 -4.98 -14.24
CA ALA A 20 -4.17 -6.41 -14.23
C ALA A 20 -4.28 -6.99 -12.81
N ILE A 21 -3.45 -6.53 -11.86
CA ILE A 21 -3.58 -6.88 -10.44
C ILE A 21 -4.88 -6.32 -9.86
N GLU A 22 -5.24 -5.08 -10.18
CA GLU A 22 -6.51 -4.48 -9.75
C GLU A 22 -7.73 -5.18 -10.36
N ASP A 23 -7.71 -5.52 -11.64
CA ASP A 23 -8.76 -6.30 -12.30
C ASP A 23 -8.98 -7.65 -11.62
N LEU A 24 -7.89 -8.33 -11.24
CA LEU A 24 -7.95 -9.59 -10.47
C LEU A 24 -8.59 -9.35 -9.09
N GLY A 25 -8.20 -8.27 -8.41
CA GLY A 25 -8.73 -7.90 -7.10
C GLY A 25 -10.25 -7.62 -7.15
N LEU A 26 -10.68 -6.84 -8.13
CA LEU A 26 -12.09 -6.51 -8.36
C LEU A 26 -12.91 -7.76 -8.73
N ALA A 27 -12.37 -8.64 -9.56
CA ALA A 27 -13.03 -9.91 -9.90
C ALA A 27 -13.21 -10.80 -8.66
N MET A 28 -12.16 -10.94 -7.82
CA MET A 28 -12.26 -11.71 -6.57
C MET A 28 -13.19 -11.04 -5.55
N LYS A 29 -13.18 -9.70 -5.45
CA LYS A 29 -14.11 -8.95 -4.61
C LYS A 29 -15.55 -9.27 -4.99
N LYS A 30 -15.86 -9.21 -6.29
CA LYS A 30 -17.19 -9.51 -6.81
C LYS A 30 -17.59 -10.97 -6.56
N ALA A 31 -16.69 -11.93 -6.84
CA ALA A 31 -16.94 -13.36 -6.61
C ALA A 31 -17.30 -13.64 -5.16
N ILE A 32 -16.60 -13.04 -4.20
CA ILE A 32 -16.85 -13.25 -2.78
C ILE A 32 -18.12 -12.53 -2.32
N LYS A 33 -18.29 -11.24 -2.67
CA LYS A 33 -19.42 -10.44 -2.16
C LYS A 33 -20.75 -10.77 -2.80
N VAL A 34 -20.76 -11.15 -4.06
CA VAL A 34 -22.01 -11.44 -4.82
C VAL A 34 -22.34 -12.93 -4.78
N ASP A 35 -21.35 -13.78 -5.04
CA ASP A 35 -21.57 -15.21 -5.24
C ASP A 35 -21.21 -16.06 -4.02
N GLY A 36 -20.57 -15.47 -2.99
CA GLY A 36 -20.04 -16.19 -1.82
C GLY A 36 -18.93 -17.18 -2.19
N PHE A 37 -18.30 -16.98 -3.35
CA PHE A 37 -17.25 -17.86 -3.85
C PHE A 37 -15.86 -17.36 -3.44
N TYR A 38 -15.16 -18.16 -2.63
CA TYR A 38 -13.79 -17.90 -2.19
C TYR A 38 -12.80 -18.66 -3.09
N PRO A 39 -11.99 -17.97 -3.90
CA PRO A 39 -11.00 -18.60 -4.76
C PRO A 39 -9.78 -19.02 -3.93
N HIS A 40 -9.75 -20.26 -3.47
CA HIS A 40 -8.68 -20.81 -2.63
C HIS A 40 -7.37 -21.04 -3.42
N LEU A 41 -6.85 -19.99 -4.05
CA LEU A 41 -5.64 -20.01 -4.91
C LEU A 41 -4.36 -20.34 -4.13
N LEU A 42 -4.33 -20.06 -2.83
CA LEU A 42 -3.15 -20.23 -1.96
C LEU A 42 -3.38 -21.31 -0.90
N ARG A 43 -4.11 -22.35 -1.23
CA ARG A 43 -4.33 -23.49 -0.31
C ARG A 43 -3.00 -24.06 0.16
N ASN A 44 -2.85 -24.24 1.48
CA ASN A 44 -1.65 -24.74 2.17
C ASN A 44 -0.41 -23.83 2.04
N LYS A 45 -0.56 -22.59 1.62
CA LYS A 45 0.50 -21.60 1.59
C LYS A 45 0.56 -20.83 2.90
N SER A 46 1.77 -20.39 3.27
CA SER A 46 2.06 -19.66 4.49
C SER A 46 2.61 -18.27 4.19
N LEU A 47 2.02 -17.27 4.84
CA LEU A 47 2.48 -15.88 4.84
C LEU A 47 3.11 -15.54 6.18
N GLY A 48 4.34 -15.07 6.21
CA GLY A 48 4.95 -14.43 7.38
C GLY A 48 4.78 -12.92 7.34
N MET A 49 4.25 -12.34 8.41
CA MET A 49 4.02 -10.89 8.51
C MET A 49 4.90 -10.29 9.60
N ILE A 50 5.92 -9.54 9.20
CA ILE A 50 6.88 -8.87 10.09
C ILE A 50 6.40 -7.43 10.32
N PHE A 51 6.31 -7.02 11.60
CA PHE A 51 5.93 -5.68 11.98
C PHE A 51 6.94 -5.08 12.97
N GLN A 52 7.63 -4.02 12.58
CA GLN A 52 8.37 -3.16 13.52
C GLN A 52 7.45 -2.10 14.13
N GLN A 53 6.42 -1.68 13.39
CA GLN A 53 5.39 -0.73 13.83
C GLN A 53 4.01 -1.38 13.89
N VAL A 54 3.21 -1.03 14.89
CA VAL A 54 1.84 -1.55 15.05
C VAL A 54 0.93 -1.06 13.91
N SER A 55 0.01 -1.91 13.46
CA SER A 55 -0.98 -1.53 12.46
C SER A 55 -2.19 -2.45 12.52
N THR A 56 -3.37 -1.87 12.71
CA THR A 56 -4.64 -2.60 12.70
C THR A 56 -5.03 -2.97 11.27
N ARG A 57 -5.08 -2.00 10.37
CA ARG A 57 -5.56 -2.18 8.99
C ARG A 57 -4.67 -3.11 8.18
N THR A 58 -3.37 -2.88 8.16
CA THR A 58 -2.43 -3.71 7.40
C THR A 58 -2.48 -5.16 7.90
N ARG A 59 -2.46 -5.37 9.23
CA ARG A 59 -2.55 -6.71 9.81
C ARG A 59 -3.83 -7.42 9.39
N LEU A 60 -5.00 -6.82 9.67
CA LEU A 60 -6.30 -7.43 9.35
C LEU A 60 -6.45 -7.69 7.84
N SER A 61 -5.98 -6.78 7.00
CA SER A 61 -6.09 -6.94 5.55
C SER A 61 -5.29 -8.13 5.03
N PHE A 62 -4.05 -8.30 5.49
CA PHE A 62 -3.21 -9.44 5.09
C PHE A 62 -3.69 -10.77 5.67
N GLU A 63 -4.01 -10.82 6.97
CA GLU A 63 -4.55 -12.02 7.62
C GLU A 63 -5.83 -12.51 6.92
N THR A 64 -6.78 -11.60 6.70
CA THR A 64 -8.05 -11.93 6.05
C THR A 64 -7.85 -12.30 4.58
N ALA A 65 -7.03 -11.54 3.83
CA ALA A 65 -6.76 -11.85 2.42
C ALA A 65 -6.14 -13.24 2.25
N MET A 66 -5.16 -13.60 3.10
CA MET A 66 -4.52 -14.92 3.04
C MET A 66 -5.49 -16.04 3.41
N CYS A 67 -6.34 -15.82 4.42
CA CYS A 67 -7.40 -16.75 4.81
C CYS A 67 -8.43 -16.96 3.67
N ASP A 68 -8.89 -15.88 3.05
CA ASP A 68 -9.84 -15.92 1.93
C ASP A 68 -9.29 -16.71 0.72
N LEU A 69 -7.97 -16.70 0.54
CA LEU A 69 -7.27 -17.48 -0.48
C LEU A 69 -6.96 -18.93 -0.07
N GLY A 70 -7.36 -19.36 1.13
CA GLY A 70 -7.19 -20.73 1.65
C GLY A 70 -5.81 -20.98 2.24
N GLY A 71 -5.01 -19.96 2.46
CA GLY A 71 -3.70 -20.01 3.10
C GLY A 71 -3.75 -19.71 4.59
N HIS A 72 -2.57 -19.56 5.18
CA HIS A 72 -2.36 -19.27 6.60
C HIS A 72 -1.40 -18.09 6.77
N ALA A 73 -1.71 -17.17 7.69
CA ALA A 73 -0.86 -16.03 8.01
C ALA A 73 -0.32 -16.14 9.44
N GLN A 74 0.95 -15.79 9.63
CA GLN A 74 1.65 -15.76 10.90
C GLN A 74 2.10 -14.33 11.20
N PHE A 75 1.72 -13.82 12.37
CA PHE A 75 2.03 -12.45 12.79
C PHE A 75 3.27 -12.43 13.70
N TYR A 76 4.25 -11.63 13.32
CA TYR A 76 5.46 -11.36 14.08
C TYR A 76 5.51 -9.87 14.44
N GLY A 77 5.05 -9.56 15.65
CA GLY A 77 4.99 -8.18 16.17
C GLY A 77 6.36 -7.66 16.62
N PRO A 78 6.44 -6.39 17.04
CA PRO A 78 7.67 -5.79 17.54
C PRO A 78 8.29 -6.61 18.66
N GLY A 79 9.59 -6.90 18.58
CA GLY A 79 10.35 -7.65 19.58
C GLY A 79 10.03 -9.15 19.68
N THR A 80 9.20 -9.71 18.79
CA THR A 80 8.89 -11.16 18.80
C THR A 80 9.84 -12.00 17.98
N ILE A 81 10.63 -11.38 17.11
CA ILE A 81 11.70 -12.00 16.31
C ILE A 81 12.99 -11.17 16.42
N GLN A 82 14.12 -11.80 16.10
CA GLN A 82 15.46 -11.21 16.24
C GLN A 82 15.86 -10.31 15.04
N LEU A 83 14.92 -9.60 14.46
CA LEU A 83 15.14 -8.79 13.24
C LEU A 83 16.17 -7.68 13.49
N GLY A 84 17.35 -7.78 12.87
CA GLY A 84 18.41 -6.78 12.96
C GLY A 84 19.10 -6.67 14.33
N GLY A 85 18.81 -7.59 15.27
CA GLY A 85 19.45 -7.64 16.59
C GLY A 85 20.66 -8.55 16.60
N HIS A 86 20.49 -9.77 17.12
CA HIS A 86 21.56 -10.79 17.14
C HIS A 86 21.72 -11.53 15.81
N GLU A 87 20.75 -11.43 14.91
CA GLU A 87 20.74 -12.06 13.59
C GLU A 87 20.76 -11.00 12.50
N SER A 88 21.50 -11.25 11.41
CA SER A 88 21.48 -10.35 10.26
C SER A 88 20.15 -10.42 9.52
N LEU A 89 19.73 -9.31 8.88
CA LEU A 89 18.54 -9.30 8.03
C LEU A 89 18.57 -10.39 6.94
N GLY A 90 19.78 -10.65 6.37
CA GLY A 90 19.95 -11.67 5.36
C GLY A 90 19.75 -13.09 5.88
N ASP A 91 20.19 -13.38 7.13
CA ASP A 91 20.00 -14.71 7.72
C ASP A 91 18.53 -14.91 8.11
N THR A 92 17.89 -13.90 8.75
CA THR A 92 16.46 -13.92 9.01
C THR A 92 15.66 -14.17 7.72
N ALA A 93 16.00 -13.45 6.62
CA ALA A 93 15.33 -13.61 5.33
C ALA A 93 15.47 -15.01 4.75
N ARG A 94 16.65 -15.64 4.87
CA ARG A 94 16.89 -17.02 4.43
C ARG A 94 16.06 -18.02 5.24
N VAL A 95 16.18 -17.96 6.56
CA VAL A 95 15.43 -18.87 7.45
C VAL A 95 13.94 -18.75 7.22
N MET A 96 13.41 -17.54 7.16
CA MET A 96 11.99 -17.33 6.89
C MET A 96 11.60 -17.77 5.48
N GLY A 97 12.45 -17.52 4.47
CA GLY A 97 12.23 -17.94 3.10
C GLY A 97 12.23 -19.46 2.89
N ASP A 98 12.93 -20.22 3.74
CA ASP A 98 12.91 -21.68 3.75
C ASP A 98 11.67 -22.25 4.46
N LEU A 99 11.04 -21.48 5.35
CA LEU A 99 9.90 -21.92 6.17
C LEU A 99 8.54 -21.40 5.67
N LEU A 100 8.52 -20.37 4.84
CA LEU A 100 7.32 -19.67 4.36
C LEU A 100 7.25 -19.69 2.84
N ASP A 101 6.06 -19.42 2.31
CA ASP A 101 5.84 -19.30 0.87
C ASP A 101 5.90 -17.85 0.38
N ILE A 102 5.63 -16.89 1.26
CA ILE A 102 5.66 -15.46 0.98
C ILE A 102 5.85 -14.68 2.28
N MET A 103 6.47 -13.52 2.22
CA MET A 103 6.65 -12.62 3.36
C MET A 103 6.06 -11.24 3.11
N MET A 104 5.61 -10.58 4.16
CA MET A 104 5.31 -9.16 4.20
C MET A 104 6.07 -8.53 5.36
N ALA A 105 6.63 -7.34 5.15
CA ALA A 105 7.31 -6.60 6.21
C ALA A 105 6.83 -5.13 6.24
N ARG A 106 6.43 -4.68 7.44
CA ARG A 106 6.21 -3.27 7.77
C ARG A 106 7.35 -2.83 8.67
N VAL A 107 8.23 -2.01 8.12
CA VAL A 107 9.55 -1.68 8.69
C VAL A 107 9.75 -0.18 8.87
N ASP A 108 10.69 0.18 9.75
CA ASP A 108 11.05 1.57 10.00
C ASP A 108 11.90 2.16 8.87
N ARG A 109 12.70 1.31 8.19
CA ARG A 109 13.60 1.74 7.13
C ARG A 109 13.38 0.92 5.86
N HIS A 110 13.18 1.58 4.74
CA HIS A 110 12.97 0.95 3.43
C HIS A 110 14.12 -0.02 3.05
N LYS A 111 15.35 0.35 3.40
CA LYS A 111 16.51 -0.53 3.22
C LYS A 111 16.36 -1.90 3.89
N ASP A 112 15.56 -2.01 4.95
CA ASP A 112 15.36 -3.26 5.68
C ASP A 112 14.45 -4.21 4.88
N VAL A 113 13.36 -3.73 4.30
CA VAL A 113 12.52 -4.56 3.42
C VAL A 113 13.24 -4.92 2.12
N VAL A 114 14.06 -4.01 1.57
CA VAL A 114 14.95 -4.32 0.43
C VAL A 114 15.97 -5.39 0.80
N GLY A 115 16.55 -5.31 2.00
CA GLY A 115 17.48 -6.33 2.53
C GLY A 115 16.83 -7.70 2.72
N LEU A 116 15.60 -7.73 3.24
CA LEU A 116 14.80 -8.96 3.35
C LEU A 116 14.53 -9.57 1.96
N ALA A 117 14.12 -8.75 0.99
CA ALA A 117 13.85 -9.20 -0.38
C ALA A 117 15.09 -9.75 -1.08
N ALA A 118 16.25 -9.11 -0.88
CA ALA A 118 17.52 -9.56 -1.44
C ALA A 118 18.01 -10.89 -0.83
N GLY A 119 17.72 -11.14 0.46
CA GLY A 119 18.13 -12.37 1.17
C GLY A 119 17.14 -13.53 1.02
N SER A 120 15.91 -13.28 0.59
CA SER A 120 14.83 -14.27 0.56
C SER A 120 14.71 -15.00 -0.77
N ALA A 121 14.48 -16.31 -0.72
CA ALA A 121 14.09 -17.11 -1.89
C ALA A 121 12.61 -16.93 -2.28
N VAL A 122 11.74 -16.56 -1.32
CA VAL A 122 10.33 -16.32 -1.56
C VAL A 122 10.03 -14.83 -1.75
N PRO A 123 8.89 -14.47 -2.38
CA PRO A 123 8.51 -13.08 -2.56
C PRO A 123 8.37 -12.30 -1.23
N VAL A 124 8.74 -11.03 -1.28
CA VAL A 124 8.59 -10.08 -0.15
C VAL A 124 7.70 -8.92 -0.57
N ILE A 125 6.75 -8.57 0.30
CA ILE A 125 5.83 -7.44 0.12
C ILE A 125 6.18 -6.35 1.12
N ASN A 126 6.33 -5.12 0.65
CA ASN A 126 6.43 -3.94 1.51
C ASN A 126 5.05 -3.57 2.06
N GLY A 127 4.83 -3.84 3.35
CA GLY A 127 3.61 -3.47 4.07
C GLY A 127 3.55 -2.02 4.55
N MET A 128 4.59 -1.26 4.37
CA MET A 128 4.90 0.15 4.59
C MET A 128 6.33 0.31 5.10
N SER A 129 7.00 1.32 4.65
CA SER A 129 8.27 1.83 5.18
C SER A 129 8.20 3.35 5.28
N GLU A 130 9.26 3.98 5.79
CA GLU A 130 9.35 5.45 5.80
C GLU A 130 9.31 6.05 4.38
N PHE A 131 9.67 5.27 3.37
CA PHE A 131 9.73 5.74 1.99
C PHE A 131 8.37 5.69 1.30
N ASN A 132 7.66 4.54 1.34
CA ASN A 132 6.41 4.35 0.62
C ASN A 132 5.47 3.34 1.28
N HIS A 133 4.20 3.37 0.84
CA HIS A 133 3.15 2.45 1.27
C HIS A 133 2.44 1.79 0.07
N PRO A 134 3.15 0.93 -0.71
CA PRO A 134 2.64 0.44 -2.00
C PRO A 134 1.32 -0.33 -1.88
N THR A 135 1.08 -0.99 -0.75
CA THR A 135 -0.19 -1.69 -0.52
C THR A 135 -1.36 -0.76 -0.15
N GLN A 136 -1.08 0.50 0.28
CA GLN A 136 -2.13 1.51 0.45
C GLN A 136 -2.56 2.05 -0.90
N GLU A 137 -1.62 2.53 -1.70
CA GLU A 137 -1.93 3.12 -3.00
C GLU A 137 -2.65 2.16 -3.96
N MET A 138 -2.41 0.84 -3.85
CA MET A 138 -3.20 -0.16 -4.59
C MET A 138 -4.66 -0.19 -4.10
N GLY A 139 -4.90 -0.15 -2.78
CA GLY A 139 -6.26 -0.05 -2.25
C GLY A 139 -6.97 1.25 -2.65
N ASP A 140 -6.21 2.34 -2.73
CA ASP A 140 -6.69 3.66 -3.16
C ASP A 140 -7.03 3.63 -4.65
N LEU A 141 -6.16 3.06 -5.49
CA LEU A 141 -6.42 2.88 -6.92
C LEU A 141 -7.67 2.04 -7.16
N MET A 142 -7.82 0.91 -6.45
CA MET A 142 -9.04 0.10 -6.53
C MET A 142 -10.29 0.91 -6.19
N THR A 143 -10.20 1.75 -5.15
CA THR A 143 -11.31 2.59 -4.73
C THR A 143 -11.67 3.65 -5.77
N MET A 144 -10.66 4.26 -6.38
CA MET A 144 -10.85 5.22 -7.47
C MET A 144 -11.46 4.54 -8.72
N LEU A 145 -11.00 3.34 -9.08
CA LEU A 145 -11.54 2.56 -10.20
C LEU A 145 -13.03 2.19 -10.03
N GLU A 146 -13.45 1.92 -8.79
CA GLU A 146 -14.87 1.63 -8.48
C GLU A 146 -15.76 2.88 -8.45
N ASN A 147 -15.16 4.07 -8.33
CA ASN A 147 -15.87 5.35 -8.15
C ASN A 147 -15.50 6.38 -9.22
N LEU A 148 -15.22 5.92 -10.44
CA LEU A 148 -14.91 6.81 -11.56
C LEU A 148 -16.08 7.76 -11.84
N PRO A 149 -15.84 9.06 -12.06
CA PRO A 149 -16.86 9.96 -12.52
C PRO A 149 -17.43 9.49 -13.87
N GLU A 150 -18.72 9.74 -14.07
CA GLU A 150 -19.42 9.32 -15.29
C GLU A 150 -18.70 9.82 -16.56
N GLY A 151 -18.40 8.89 -17.46
CA GLY A 151 -17.75 9.15 -18.75
C GLY A 151 -16.23 9.36 -18.69
N LYS A 152 -15.60 9.32 -17.50
CA LYS A 152 -14.14 9.40 -17.35
C LYS A 152 -13.50 8.01 -17.29
N LYS A 153 -12.27 7.92 -17.80
CA LYS A 153 -11.34 6.85 -17.49
C LYS A 153 -10.45 7.29 -16.35
N ILE A 154 -9.73 6.34 -15.75
CA ILE A 154 -8.83 6.65 -14.64
C ILE A 154 -7.75 7.66 -15.03
N GLU A 155 -7.26 7.63 -16.27
CA GLU A 155 -6.26 8.56 -16.80
C GLU A 155 -6.79 10.00 -16.96
N ASP A 156 -8.11 10.17 -17.06
CA ASP A 156 -8.74 11.50 -17.16
C ASP A 156 -8.96 12.13 -15.78
N CYS A 157 -8.71 11.37 -14.71
CA CYS A 157 -8.98 11.78 -13.33
C CYS A 157 -7.82 12.56 -12.73
N THR A 158 -8.17 13.45 -11.80
CA THR A 158 -7.23 14.21 -10.98
C THR A 158 -7.42 13.84 -9.51
N LEU A 159 -6.34 13.43 -8.84
CA LEU A 159 -6.28 13.27 -7.41
C LEU A 159 -5.53 14.48 -6.82
N ALA A 160 -6.16 15.19 -5.88
CA ALA A 160 -5.52 16.26 -5.12
C ALA A 160 -5.28 15.80 -3.68
N PHE A 161 -4.01 15.71 -3.29
CA PHE A 161 -3.58 15.46 -1.94
C PHE A 161 -3.45 16.80 -1.19
N ILE A 162 -4.05 16.90 0.00
CA ILE A 162 -4.07 18.10 0.81
C ILE A 162 -3.23 17.87 2.05
N GLY A 163 -2.19 18.68 2.25
CA GLY A 163 -1.37 18.63 3.46
C GLY A 163 0.08 18.25 3.22
N ASP A 164 0.66 17.57 4.20
CA ASP A 164 2.08 17.25 4.29
C ASP A 164 2.49 16.15 3.31
N ALA A 165 3.74 16.19 2.86
CA ALA A 165 4.33 15.18 1.98
C ALA A 165 4.69 13.90 2.76
N THR A 166 3.68 13.25 3.35
CA THR A 166 3.84 11.95 4.00
C THR A 166 4.22 10.85 2.99
N GLN A 167 4.65 9.68 3.48
CA GLN A 167 4.89 8.50 2.62
C GLN A 167 3.66 8.07 1.82
N VAL A 168 2.44 8.37 2.29
CA VAL A 168 1.19 8.13 1.54
C VAL A 168 1.04 9.13 0.39
N CYS A 169 1.31 10.41 0.64
CA CYS A 169 1.34 11.44 -0.40
C CYS A 169 2.31 11.07 -1.53
N LEU A 170 3.52 10.64 -1.15
CA LEU A 170 4.53 10.21 -2.10
C LEU A 170 4.09 8.99 -2.92
N SER A 171 3.54 7.98 -2.24
CA SER A 171 3.00 6.77 -2.90
C SER A 171 1.90 7.12 -3.90
N LEU A 172 0.97 8.00 -3.52
CA LEU A 172 -0.09 8.46 -4.42
C LEU A 172 0.46 9.22 -5.63
N MET A 173 1.51 10.04 -5.47
CA MET A 173 2.19 10.65 -6.61
C MET A 173 2.76 9.59 -7.54
N PHE A 174 3.38 8.55 -7.01
CA PHE A 174 3.97 7.49 -7.83
C PHE A 174 2.90 6.72 -8.59
N ILE A 175 1.85 6.25 -7.95
CA ILE A 175 0.83 5.46 -8.64
C ILE A 175 0.04 6.31 -9.64
N CYS A 176 -0.34 7.54 -9.30
CA CYS A 176 -1.03 8.44 -10.22
C CYS A 176 -0.18 8.70 -11.47
N SER A 177 1.09 9.09 -11.27
CA SER A 177 2.01 9.34 -12.38
C SER A 177 2.24 8.09 -13.23
N LYS A 178 2.31 6.89 -12.62
CA LYS A 178 2.49 5.61 -13.30
C LYS A 178 1.30 5.21 -14.15
N ILE A 179 0.08 5.42 -13.63
CA ILE A 179 -1.17 5.08 -14.32
C ILE A 179 -1.52 6.12 -15.41
N GLY A 180 -1.01 7.34 -15.29
CA GLY A 180 -1.32 8.43 -16.22
C GLY A 180 -2.41 9.36 -15.72
N MET A 181 -2.74 9.30 -14.43
CA MET A 181 -3.60 10.27 -13.74
C MET A 181 -2.88 11.61 -13.54
N ASN A 182 -3.65 12.65 -13.26
CA ASN A 182 -3.11 13.91 -12.78
C ASN A 182 -3.02 13.87 -11.25
N PHE A 183 -1.85 14.17 -10.72
CA PHE A 183 -1.60 14.30 -9.29
C PHE A 183 -1.37 15.77 -8.94
N VAL A 184 -2.02 16.22 -7.87
CA VAL A 184 -1.85 17.57 -7.31
C VAL A 184 -1.53 17.43 -5.83
N GLN A 185 -0.47 18.11 -5.35
CA GLN A 185 -0.30 18.35 -3.92
C GLN A 185 -0.61 19.81 -3.62
N PHE A 186 -1.61 20.04 -2.76
CA PHE A 186 -1.87 21.33 -2.13
C PHE A 186 -1.34 21.29 -0.70
N GLY A 187 -0.16 21.82 -0.50
CA GLY A 187 0.55 21.78 0.79
C GLY A 187 1.42 23.01 1.03
N PRO A 188 1.73 23.33 2.29
CA PRO A 188 2.57 24.48 2.63
C PRO A 188 4.00 24.28 2.13
N LYS A 189 4.67 25.39 1.81
CA LYS A 189 6.11 25.39 1.49
C LYS A 189 6.91 24.84 2.67
N GLY A 190 7.92 24.03 2.38
CA GLY A 190 8.66 23.27 3.37
C GLY A 190 8.08 21.87 3.68
N HIS A 191 6.83 21.61 3.29
CA HIS A 191 6.08 20.37 3.48
C HIS A 191 5.59 19.76 2.15
N GLN A 192 6.22 20.15 1.06
CA GLN A 192 5.91 19.63 -0.27
C GLN A 192 6.88 18.51 -0.65
N ILE A 193 6.46 17.62 -1.57
CA ILE A 193 7.33 16.53 -2.05
C ILE A 193 8.64 17.06 -2.60
N CYS A 194 8.62 18.20 -3.31
CA CYS A 194 9.80 18.84 -3.85
C CYS A 194 10.75 19.40 -2.77
N ASP A 195 10.26 19.64 -1.55
CA ASP A 195 11.07 20.09 -0.40
C ASP A 195 11.75 18.93 0.34
N GLY A 196 11.45 17.68 -0.07
CA GLY A 196 11.97 16.45 0.52
C GLY A 196 11.03 15.90 1.59
N ALA A 197 10.10 15.07 1.17
CA ALA A 197 9.14 14.37 2.04
C ALA A 197 9.79 13.78 3.31
N LEU A 198 8.99 13.63 4.37
CA LEU A 198 9.33 12.95 5.63
C LEU A 198 10.25 13.73 6.59
N HIS A 199 10.62 14.97 6.31
CA HIS A 199 11.41 15.86 7.18
C HIS A 199 12.68 15.25 7.80
N VAL A 200 13.27 14.23 7.17
CA VAL A 200 14.46 13.51 7.66
C VAL A 200 15.74 14.08 7.04
N GLY A 201 16.74 14.34 7.87
CA GLY A 201 18.05 14.83 7.45
C GLY A 201 18.19 16.35 7.38
N THR A 202 19.33 16.81 6.87
CA THR A 202 19.60 18.24 6.69
C THR A 202 18.72 18.87 5.59
N PRO A 203 18.52 20.19 5.57
CA PRO A 203 17.78 20.86 4.49
C PRO A 203 18.33 20.55 3.09
N GLU A 204 19.65 20.42 2.94
CA GLU A 204 20.29 20.11 1.66
C GLU A 204 20.01 18.67 1.24
N GLU A 205 20.08 17.72 2.18
CA GLU A 205 19.75 16.30 1.93
C GLU A 205 18.29 16.15 1.55
N ARG A 206 17.38 16.83 2.23
CA ARG A 206 15.94 16.87 1.91
C ARG A 206 15.70 17.44 0.52
N ALA A 207 16.29 18.57 0.17
CA ALA A 207 16.14 19.17 -1.15
C ALA A 207 16.67 18.28 -2.28
N GLU A 208 17.77 17.54 -2.05
CA GLU A 208 18.28 16.58 -3.04
C GLU A 208 17.34 15.36 -3.16
N PHE A 209 16.81 14.89 -2.03
CA PHE A 209 15.85 13.80 -2.00
C PHE A 209 14.55 14.17 -2.73
N GLY A 210 13.99 15.35 -2.45
CA GLY A 210 12.81 15.87 -3.15
C GLY A 210 13.00 15.94 -4.66
N LYS A 211 14.16 16.36 -5.14
CA LYS A 211 14.49 16.33 -6.58
C LYS A 211 14.47 14.91 -7.17
N LYS A 212 14.99 13.92 -6.43
CA LYS A 212 14.97 12.52 -6.87
C LYS A 212 13.54 11.99 -6.95
N LEU A 213 12.70 12.31 -5.96
CA LEU A 213 11.30 11.90 -5.94
C LEU A 213 10.52 12.49 -7.10
N MET A 214 10.67 13.79 -7.33
CA MET A 214 10.05 14.48 -8.47
C MET A 214 10.51 13.90 -9.81
N ALA A 215 11.80 13.60 -9.96
CA ALA A 215 12.34 13.02 -11.19
C ALA A 215 11.71 11.65 -11.52
N ILE A 216 11.42 10.81 -10.52
CA ILE A 216 10.72 9.53 -10.71
C ILE A 216 9.30 9.78 -11.24
N GLY A 217 8.54 10.66 -10.56
CA GLY A 217 7.19 11.01 -10.98
C GLY A 217 7.12 11.63 -12.38
N GLU A 218 8.03 12.55 -12.69
CA GLU A 218 8.13 13.19 -14.01
C GLU A 218 8.46 12.17 -15.13
N GLU A 219 9.35 11.20 -14.84
CA GLU A 219 9.66 10.14 -15.80
C GLU A 219 8.46 9.23 -16.03
N ASN A 220 7.72 8.87 -14.98
CA ASN A 220 6.46 8.16 -15.13
C ASN A 220 5.46 8.95 -16.00
N CYS A 221 5.28 10.24 -15.76
CA CYS A 221 4.37 11.11 -16.53
C CYS A 221 4.75 11.18 -18.01
N LYS A 222 6.04 11.22 -18.36
CA LYS A 222 6.49 11.20 -19.77
C LYS A 222 6.03 9.95 -20.50
N VAL A 223 5.98 8.82 -19.80
CA VAL A 223 5.56 7.54 -20.39
C VAL A 223 4.05 7.38 -20.38
N SER A 224 3.39 7.76 -19.30
CA SER A 224 1.97 7.51 -19.06
C SER A 224 1.04 8.60 -19.61
N GLY A 225 1.54 9.83 -19.75
CA GLY A 225 0.75 11.01 -20.14
C GLY A 225 0.10 11.76 -18.98
N GLY A 226 0.33 11.34 -17.72
CA GLY A 226 -0.14 12.05 -16.54
C GLY A 226 0.59 13.36 -16.27
N SER A 227 0.21 14.04 -15.20
CA SER A 227 0.84 15.29 -14.77
C SER A 227 1.00 15.36 -13.25
N ILE A 228 1.96 16.18 -12.79
CA ILE A 228 2.19 16.47 -11.38
C ILE A 228 2.19 17.98 -11.20
N VAL A 229 1.39 18.46 -10.24
CA VAL A 229 1.34 19.87 -9.83
C VAL A 229 1.54 19.94 -8.32
N ILE A 230 2.48 20.75 -7.87
CA ILE A 230 2.72 21.01 -6.44
C ILE A 230 2.57 22.51 -6.19
N SER A 231 1.71 22.89 -5.24
CA SER A 231 1.37 24.29 -4.99
C SER A 231 0.92 24.53 -3.56
N ASP A 232 1.13 25.77 -3.09
CA ASP A 232 0.55 26.30 -1.85
C ASP A 232 -0.68 27.22 -2.11
N GLU A 233 -1.15 27.26 -3.37
CA GLU A 233 -2.33 28.02 -3.77
C GLU A 233 -3.51 27.08 -4.02
N ILE A 234 -4.65 27.37 -3.40
CA ILE A 234 -5.84 26.50 -3.41
C ILE A 234 -6.40 26.26 -4.82
N ASP A 235 -6.19 27.20 -5.74
CA ASP A 235 -6.67 27.06 -7.11
C ASP A 235 -6.19 25.80 -7.81
N CYS A 236 -5.08 25.20 -7.35
CA CYS A 236 -4.53 23.97 -7.94
C CYS A 236 -5.46 22.75 -7.79
N ILE A 237 -6.35 22.71 -6.78
CA ILE A 237 -7.28 21.60 -6.57
C ILE A 237 -8.57 21.70 -7.40
N LYS A 238 -8.78 22.81 -8.11
CA LYS A 238 -10.03 23.03 -8.83
C LYS A 238 -10.21 22.02 -9.97
N GLY A 239 -11.33 21.33 -9.94
CA GLY A 239 -11.65 20.26 -10.89
C GLY A 239 -11.10 18.89 -10.50
N ALA A 240 -10.52 18.73 -9.30
CA ALA A 240 -10.10 17.43 -8.80
C ALA A 240 -11.29 16.50 -8.60
N ASP A 241 -11.14 15.25 -9.04
CA ASP A 241 -12.15 14.20 -8.90
C ASP A 241 -12.10 13.55 -7.52
N PHE A 242 -10.87 13.41 -6.99
CA PHE A 242 -10.60 12.83 -5.69
C PHE A 242 -9.79 13.81 -4.84
N ILE A 243 -10.25 14.05 -3.62
CA ILE A 243 -9.53 14.81 -2.59
C ILE A 243 -9.05 13.81 -1.55
N TYR A 244 -7.76 13.84 -1.27
CA TYR A 244 -7.12 12.96 -0.32
C TYR A 244 -6.38 13.75 0.74
N THR A 245 -6.38 13.29 1.98
CA THR A 245 -5.50 13.80 3.03
C THR A 245 -5.02 12.68 3.94
N ASP A 246 -3.98 12.95 4.69
CA ASP A 246 -3.44 12.13 5.76
C ASP A 246 -3.26 13.03 6.99
N VAL A 247 -2.94 12.45 8.13
CA VAL A 247 -2.56 13.23 9.32
C VAL A 247 -1.42 14.18 8.98
N TRP A 248 -1.44 15.38 9.56
CA TRP A 248 -0.40 16.38 9.27
C TRP A 248 0.98 16.01 9.82
N TYR A 249 1.00 15.04 10.72
CA TYR A 249 2.23 14.50 11.27
C TYR A 249 2.20 12.98 11.15
N GLY A 250 3.02 12.46 10.27
CA GLY A 250 3.07 11.04 9.94
C GLY A 250 3.83 10.21 10.97
N LEU A 251 3.69 8.90 10.88
CA LEU A 251 4.33 7.95 11.81
C LEU A 251 5.87 8.01 11.79
N TYR A 252 6.45 8.44 10.69
CA TYR A 252 7.90 8.46 10.48
C TYR A 252 8.51 9.87 10.46
N ASP A 253 7.67 10.90 10.65
CA ASP A 253 8.15 12.26 10.66
C ASP A 253 8.95 12.54 11.93
N GLU A 254 10.06 13.26 11.81
CA GLU A 254 10.80 13.77 12.94
C GLU A 254 10.19 15.10 13.39
N GLU A 255 10.00 15.26 14.70
CA GLU A 255 9.55 16.55 15.26
C GLU A 255 10.55 17.65 14.89
N VAL A 256 10.08 18.67 14.21
CA VAL A 256 10.87 19.86 13.95
C VAL A 256 10.83 20.75 15.20
N GLU A 257 11.97 20.93 15.87
CA GLU A 257 12.05 21.68 17.11
C GLU A 257 11.54 23.12 16.93
N GLY A 258 10.49 23.47 17.67
CA GLY A 258 9.87 24.81 17.64
C GLY A 258 8.79 24.98 16.57
N GLU A 259 8.47 23.96 15.79
CA GLU A 259 7.36 23.98 14.84
C GLU A 259 6.09 23.40 15.48
N ASN A 260 4.99 24.12 15.35
CA ASN A 260 3.66 23.64 15.72
C ASN A 260 2.85 23.48 14.43
N TYR A 261 2.56 22.22 14.03
CA TYR A 261 1.88 22.01 12.77
C TYR A 261 0.46 22.59 12.73
N MET A 262 -0.21 22.78 13.85
CA MET A 262 -1.47 23.53 13.86
C MET A 262 -1.28 24.93 13.28
N ASP A 263 -0.15 25.60 13.58
CA ASP A 263 0.13 26.92 13.02
C ASP A 263 0.52 26.87 11.53
N VAL A 264 1.05 25.74 11.06
CA VAL A 264 1.46 25.53 9.68
C VAL A 264 0.28 25.16 8.79
N PHE A 265 -0.56 24.24 9.26
CA PHE A 265 -1.60 23.63 8.43
C PHE A 265 -3.00 24.21 8.65
N TYR A 266 -3.35 24.52 9.88
CA TYR A 266 -4.69 25.02 10.21
C TYR A 266 -4.81 26.54 10.03
N PRO A 267 -5.94 27.06 9.49
CA PRO A 267 -7.06 26.30 8.91
C PRO A 267 -6.92 26.03 7.40
N LYS A 268 -5.84 26.51 6.77
CA LYS A 268 -5.71 26.58 5.28
C LYS A 268 -5.77 25.21 4.61
N TYR A 269 -5.20 24.19 5.25
CA TYR A 269 -5.07 22.85 4.67
C TYR A 269 -6.03 21.82 5.34
N GLN A 270 -6.94 22.27 6.19
CA GLN A 270 -8.01 21.42 6.69
C GLN A 270 -9.04 21.15 5.60
N VAL A 271 -9.33 19.88 5.32
CA VAL A 271 -10.36 19.51 4.35
C VAL A 271 -11.74 19.76 4.95
N THR A 272 -12.45 20.72 4.40
CA THR A 272 -13.81 21.15 4.78
C THR A 272 -14.77 20.96 3.62
N MET A 273 -16.09 21.03 3.88
CA MET A 273 -17.09 20.99 2.81
C MET A 273 -16.95 22.14 1.82
N ASP A 274 -16.49 23.32 2.26
CA ASP A 274 -16.21 24.44 1.36
C ASP A 274 -15.04 24.11 0.42
N MET A 275 -13.98 23.49 0.93
CA MET A 275 -12.86 23.02 0.10
C MET A 275 -13.31 21.93 -0.89
N MET A 276 -14.11 20.97 -0.43
CA MET A 276 -14.70 19.94 -1.28
C MET A 276 -15.54 20.54 -2.41
N ASN A 277 -16.36 21.55 -2.10
CA ASN A 277 -17.19 22.24 -3.08
C ASN A 277 -16.37 23.09 -4.04
N PHE A 278 -15.28 23.68 -3.57
CA PHE A 278 -14.32 24.44 -4.41
C PHE A 278 -13.60 23.53 -5.41
N ALA A 279 -13.19 22.34 -4.99
CA ALA A 279 -12.61 21.35 -5.89
C ALA A 279 -13.60 20.92 -6.97
N GLY A 280 -14.83 20.56 -6.56
CA GLY A 280 -15.92 20.24 -7.47
C GLY A 280 -17.12 19.66 -6.74
N PRO A 281 -18.35 19.82 -7.29
CA PRO A 281 -19.57 19.36 -6.62
C PRO A 281 -19.63 17.83 -6.48
N ASN A 282 -18.90 17.09 -7.32
CA ASN A 282 -18.91 15.64 -7.36
C ASN A 282 -17.58 15.02 -6.87
N SER A 283 -16.63 15.84 -6.39
CA SER A 283 -15.37 15.35 -5.85
C SER A 283 -15.60 14.39 -4.69
N LYS A 284 -14.89 13.27 -4.66
CA LYS A 284 -14.93 12.27 -3.62
C LYS A 284 -13.79 12.48 -2.62
N PHE A 285 -14.02 12.15 -1.37
CA PHE A 285 -13.04 12.27 -0.30
C PHE A 285 -12.45 10.90 0.07
N MET A 286 -11.14 10.84 0.28
CA MET A 286 -10.37 9.65 0.65
C MET A 286 -9.39 9.95 1.78
N HIS A 287 -9.10 8.94 2.60
CA HIS A 287 -8.15 9.03 3.71
C HIS A 287 -7.67 7.64 4.13
N CYS A 288 -6.36 7.41 4.17
CA CYS A 288 -5.76 6.12 4.54
C CYS A 288 -6.09 5.64 5.96
N LEU A 289 -6.55 6.55 6.82
CA LEU A 289 -6.82 6.33 8.23
C LEU A 289 -5.56 5.85 9.05
N PRO A 290 -5.47 6.20 10.36
CA PRO A 290 -6.50 6.87 11.18
C PRO A 290 -6.58 8.36 10.87
N ALA A 291 -7.74 8.97 11.02
CA ALA A 291 -7.90 10.41 10.91
C ALA A 291 -7.93 11.06 12.29
N THR A 292 -7.28 12.22 12.42
CA THR A 292 -7.44 13.11 13.58
C THR A 292 -8.56 14.10 13.25
N ARG A 293 -9.78 13.67 13.54
CA ARG A 293 -11.00 14.41 13.18
C ARG A 293 -10.97 15.83 13.73
N ASN A 294 -11.40 16.78 12.89
CA ASN A 294 -11.40 18.21 13.14
C ASN A 294 -10.00 18.87 13.19
N GLU A 295 -8.95 18.11 12.84
CA GLU A 295 -7.63 18.64 12.49
C GLU A 295 -7.49 18.66 10.96
N GLU A 296 -6.97 17.59 10.32
CA GLU A 296 -6.77 17.57 8.86
C GLU A 296 -8.07 17.47 8.06
N VAL A 297 -9.15 16.96 8.67
CA VAL A 297 -10.48 16.85 8.05
C VAL A 297 -11.60 17.03 9.07
N VAL A 298 -12.64 17.74 8.68
CA VAL A 298 -13.83 17.91 9.53
C VAL A 298 -14.74 16.68 9.49
N ASP A 299 -15.47 16.44 10.59
CA ASP A 299 -16.42 15.31 10.70
C ASP A 299 -17.46 15.28 9.57
N GLU A 300 -17.93 16.45 9.14
CA GLU A 300 -18.91 16.58 8.07
C GLU A 300 -18.43 15.97 6.75
N VAL A 301 -17.14 16.11 6.40
CA VAL A 301 -16.54 15.52 5.22
C VAL A 301 -16.31 14.02 5.41
N MET A 302 -15.76 13.62 6.57
CA MET A 302 -15.49 12.22 6.89
C MET A 302 -16.72 11.33 6.83
N ASP A 303 -17.83 11.84 7.31
CA ASP A 303 -19.09 11.09 7.48
C ASP A 303 -20.12 11.39 6.37
N ASP A 304 -19.75 12.16 5.34
CA ASP A 304 -20.63 12.43 4.20
C ASP A 304 -20.93 11.12 3.44
N PRO A 305 -22.20 10.68 3.38
CA PRO A 305 -22.56 9.38 2.82
C PRO A 305 -22.43 9.31 1.29
N GLU A 306 -22.35 10.45 0.61
CA GLU A 306 -22.26 10.52 -0.85
C GLU A 306 -20.84 10.77 -1.34
N ARG A 307 -20.04 11.49 -0.56
CA ARG A 307 -18.71 11.96 -0.98
C ARG A 307 -17.56 11.22 -0.30
N SER A 308 -17.72 10.74 0.93
CA SER A 308 -16.65 10.02 1.65
C SER A 308 -16.53 8.58 1.17
N LEU A 309 -15.32 8.21 0.72
CA LEU A 309 -14.96 6.86 0.32
C LEU A 309 -14.09 6.15 1.36
N CYS A 310 -13.78 6.78 2.50
CA CYS A 310 -12.81 6.27 3.49
C CYS A 310 -13.09 4.84 3.96
N TRP A 311 -14.36 4.48 4.13
CA TRP A 311 -14.73 3.13 4.60
C TRP A 311 -14.62 2.08 3.49
N VAL A 312 -14.94 2.47 2.24
CA VAL A 312 -14.77 1.62 1.06
C VAL A 312 -13.28 1.42 0.78
N GLU A 313 -12.49 2.49 0.89
CA GLU A 313 -11.03 2.48 0.76
C GLU A 313 -10.38 1.54 1.80
N ALA A 314 -10.77 1.67 3.07
CA ALA A 314 -10.29 0.78 4.13
C ALA A 314 -10.63 -0.70 3.85
N GLU A 315 -11.80 -0.99 3.29
CA GLU A 315 -12.18 -2.34 2.88
C GLU A 315 -11.37 -2.82 1.65
N ASN A 316 -11.12 -1.94 0.68
CA ASN A 316 -10.39 -2.27 -0.54
C ASN A 316 -8.95 -2.67 -0.30
N ARG A 317 -8.34 -2.25 0.83
CA ARG A 317 -7.04 -2.75 1.28
C ARG A 317 -6.97 -4.27 1.30
N LYS A 318 -8.02 -4.93 1.78
CA LYS A 318 -8.10 -6.39 1.81
C LYS A 318 -8.19 -6.97 0.39
N HIS A 319 -8.92 -6.32 -0.50
CA HIS A 319 -9.18 -6.83 -1.84
C HIS A 319 -7.96 -6.69 -2.76
N SER A 320 -7.26 -5.55 -2.73
CA SER A 320 -6.01 -5.34 -3.46
C SER A 320 -4.88 -6.25 -2.94
N ILE A 321 -4.75 -6.40 -1.63
CA ILE A 321 -3.77 -7.31 -1.01
C ILE A 321 -4.03 -8.76 -1.43
N ARG A 322 -5.29 -9.18 -1.53
CA ARG A 322 -5.64 -10.52 -2.04
C ARG A 322 -5.11 -10.74 -3.45
N ALA A 323 -5.23 -9.74 -4.32
CA ALA A 323 -4.70 -9.81 -5.68
C ALA A 323 -3.17 -9.84 -5.71
N ILE A 324 -2.51 -9.02 -4.89
CA ILE A 324 -1.05 -9.02 -4.76
C ILE A 324 -0.55 -10.39 -4.29
N LEU A 325 -1.16 -10.96 -3.24
CA LEU A 325 -0.79 -12.28 -2.72
C LEU A 325 -1.00 -13.38 -3.79
N ALA A 326 -2.13 -13.38 -4.48
CA ALA A 326 -2.43 -14.36 -5.52
C ALA A 326 -1.48 -14.23 -6.73
N THR A 327 -0.99 -13.03 -7.02
CA THR A 327 -0.08 -12.75 -8.12
C THR A 327 1.36 -13.21 -7.82
N LEU A 328 1.83 -12.96 -6.60
CA LEU A 328 3.24 -13.17 -6.25
C LEU A 328 3.51 -14.54 -5.63
N CYS A 329 2.61 -15.04 -4.80
CA CYS A 329 2.83 -16.30 -4.11
C CYS A 329 2.86 -17.46 -5.11
N PRO A 330 3.94 -18.26 -5.16
CA PRO A 330 4.02 -19.38 -6.08
C PRO A 330 2.89 -20.38 -5.85
N GLN A 331 2.13 -20.64 -6.89
CA GLN A 331 1.14 -21.72 -6.87
C GLN A 331 1.87 -23.04 -7.04
N SER A 332 1.61 -24.01 -6.16
CA SER A 332 2.09 -25.36 -6.34
C SER A 332 1.02 -26.15 -7.08
N GLU A 333 1.34 -26.56 -8.31
CA GLU A 333 0.52 -27.59 -8.97
C GLU A 333 0.77 -28.93 -8.26
N PRO A 334 -0.27 -29.59 -7.75
CA PRO A 334 -0.12 -30.93 -7.20
C PRO A 334 0.34 -31.86 -8.33
N ASN A 335 1.45 -32.60 -8.11
CA ASN A 335 1.83 -33.70 -8.99
C ASN A 335 1.27 -35.00 -8.42
N PRO A 336 0.16 -35.55 -9.00
CA PRO A 336 -0.51 -36.72 -8.45
C PRO A 336 0.39 -37.96 -8.36
N GLU A 337 1.30 -38.15 -9.33
CA GLU A 337 2.19 -39.34 -9.37
C GLU A 337 3.25 -39.25 -8.24
N LYS A 338 3.86 -38.07 -8.06
CA LYS A 338 4.79 -37.85 -6.95
C LYS A 338 4.10 -37.96 -5.60
N ALA A 339 2.89 -37.40 -5.48
CA ALA A 339 2.09 -37.47 -4.25
C ALA A 339 1.80 -38.93 -3.84
N THR A 340 1.49 -39.81 -4.78
CA THR A 340 1.22 -41.23 -4.50
C THR A 340 2.44 -41.94 -3.94
N ASN A 341 3.65 -41.70 -4.51
CA ASN A 341 4.88 -42.31 -4.02
C ASN A 341 5.23 -41.87 -2.60
N TYR A 342 5.14 -40.58 -2.31
CA TYR A 342 5.42 -40.04 -0.98
C TYR A 342 4.36 -40.48 0.04
N ARG A 343 3.09 -40.64 -0.35
CA ARG A 343 2.04 -41.14 0.53
C ARG A 343 2.39 -42.52 1.08
N ALA A 344 2.77 -43.46 0.23
CA ALA A 344 3.16 -44.80 0.67
C ALA A 344 4.34 -44.76 1.65
N THR A 345 5.35 -43.93 1.38
CA THR A 345 6.50 -43.76 2.27
C THR A 345 6.09 -43.18 3.65
N ILE A 346 5.19 -42.21 3.65
CA ILE A 346 4.68 -41.60 4.90
C ILE A 346 3.91 -42.65 5.69
N ASP A 347 3.02 -43.41 5.04
CA ASP A 347 2.22 -44.47 5.68
C ASP A 347 3.11 -45.52 6.32
N GLU A 348 4.20 -45.97 5.65
CA GLU A 348 5.20 -46.87 6.23
C GLU A 348 5.90 -46.27 7.47
N CYS A 349 6.27 -44.98 7.40
CA CYS A 349 6.89 -44.32 8.55
C CYS A 349 5.91 -44.18 9.72
N MET A 350 4.66 -43.82 9.46
CA MET A 350 3.62 -43.73 10.49
C MET A 350 3.34 -45.11 11.13
N ALA A 351 3.29 -46.15 10.33
CA ALA A 351 3.11 -47.55 10.83
C ALA A 351 4.26 -47.95 11.76
N LYS A 352 5.52 -47.62 11.43
CA LYS A 352 6.67 -47.85 12.31
C LYS A 352 6.56 -47.14 13.67
N LEU A 353 5.86 -46.02 13.71
CA LEU A 353 5.56 -45.27 14.94
C LEU A 353 4.29 -45.72 15.64
N GLY A 354 3.63 -46.78 15.15
CA GLY A 354 2.35 -47.27 15.68
C GLY A 354 1.19 -46.30 15.48
N LYS A 355 1.27 -45.44 14.44
CA LYS A 355 0.27 -44.46 14.10
C LYS A 355 -0.46 -44.86 12.81
N GLN A 356 -1.71 -44.41 12.68
CA GLN A 356 -2.46 -44.57 11.44
C GLN A 356 -1.89 -43.62 10.36
N GLY A 357 -1.69 -44.11 9.14
CA GLY A 357 -1.25 -43.32 8.00
C GLY A 357 -2.33 -42.40 7.43
N LEU A 358 -2.03 -41.76 6.29
CA LEU A 358 -2.88 -40.78 5.63
C LEU A 358 -4.08 -41.42 4.88
#